data_463da2e638c5301613bc07461d0fe082
#
_entry.id   463da2e638c5301613bc07461d0fe082
#
_cell.length_a   1.000
_cell.length_b   1.000
_cell.length_c   1.000
_cell.angle_alpha   90.00
_cell.angle_beta   90.00
_cell.angle_gamma   90.00
#
_symmetry.space_group_name_H-M   'P 1'
#
loop_
_entity.id
_entity.type
_entity.pdbx_description
1 polymer ?
#
loop_
_entity_poly.entity_id
_entity_poly.type
_entity_poly.pdbx_seq_one_letter_code
_entity_poly.pdbx_strand_id
1 'polypeptide(L)'
;AFGSGPWYRRQALSRAGLTRGMQVLDVGTGTGLTAIEAARLSGSGANVTGVDPSVGMLANAHLPAGMRVVEGRAEELPAADCSFDFVCMGYALRHVADVRAVFGEFFRVLRPGGRACVLEITRPSSARATWWLRLYMRHFVPAMARVVGRSRDMPQLMRYYWDSIEACVPPQKVIEQMRAAGFTSVTHHVVLGIFSEYVAVKST
;
A
#
# COMPACT_ATOMS: atom_id res chain seq x y z
N ALA A 1 -0.07 -15.62 -1.97
CA ALA A 1 0.43 -14.25 -1.84
C ALA A 1 1.93 -14.25 -2.11
N PHE A 2 2.34 -13.75 -3.27
CA PHE A 2 3.74 -13.71 -3.67
C PHE A 2 4.46 -12.58 -2.94
N GLY A 3 5.48 -12.92 -2.12
CA GLY A 3 6.52 -12.01 -1.64
C GLY A 3 6.14 -10.90 -0.66
N SER A 4 4.91 -10.50 -0.58
CA SER A 4 4.45 -9.46 0.31
C SER A 4 3.78 -10.02 1.58
N GLY A 5 4.44 -11.03 2.16
CA GLY A 5 3.99 -11.59 3.42
C GLY A 5 3.95 -10.55 4.54
N PRO A 6 3.35 -10.90 5.67
CA PRO A 6 3.27 -10.02 6.86
C PRO A 6 4.64 -9.48 7.27
N TRP A 7 5.68 -10.32 7.16
CA TRP A 7 7.06 -9.94 7.49
C TRP A 7 7.56 -8.75 6.65
N TYR A 8 7.34 -8.77 5.33
CA TYR A 8 7.78 -7.68 4.44
C TYR A 8 7.09 -6.35 4.79
N ARG A 9 5.76 -6.36 4.96
CA ARG A 9 5.00 -5.16 5.35
C ARG A 9 5.51 -4.59 6.66
N ARG A 10 5.72 -5.45 7.67
CA ARG A 10 6.27 -5.03 8.96
C ARG A 10 7.64 -4.37 8.82
N GLN A 11 8.55 -4.97 8.06
CA GLN A 11 9.87 -4.40 7.82
C GLN A 11 9.81 -3.05 7.10
N ALA A 12 8.96 -2.94 6.08
CA ALA A 12 8.76 -1.70 5.33
C ALA A 12 8.19 -0.57 6.21
N LEU A 13 7.13 -0.85 6.97
CA LEU A 13 6.54 0.13 7.89
C LEU A 13 7.53 0.54 9.00
N SER A 14 8.31 -0.40 9.53
CA SER A 14 9.35 -0.12 10.53
C SER A 14 10.48 0.76 9.94
N ARG A 15 10.96 0.45 8.72
CA ARG A 15 11.95 1.31 8.01
C ARG A 15 11.40 2.70 7.73
N ALA A 16 10.12 2.81 7.43
CA ALA A 16 9.44 4.09 7.24
C ALA A 16 9.31 4.91 8.54
N GLY A 17 9.62 4.30 9.70
CA GLY A 17 9.64 4.97 10.99
C GLY A 17 8.34 4.86 11.78
N LEU A 18 7.48 3.90 11.48
CA LEU A 18 6.33 3.59 12.33
C LEU A 18 6.80 3.02 13.67
N THR A 19 6.39 3.64 14.76
CA THR A 19 6.78 3.27 16.12
C THR A 19 5.57 3.17 17.06
N ARG A 20 5.80 2.65 18.25
CA ARG A 20 4.78 2.45 19.28
C ARG A 20 4.13 3.78 19.69
N GLY A 21 2.81 3.76 19.86
CA GLY A 21 2.01 4.92 20.29
C GLY A 21 1.55 5.84 19.15
N MET A 22 2.09 5.71 17.94
CA MET A 22 1.67 6.52 16.80
C MET A 22 0.22 6.24 16.39
N GLN A 23 -0.53 7.30 16.06
CA GLN A 23 -1.85 7.21 15.42
C GLN A 23 -1.65 6.99 13.92
N VAL A 24 -2.20 5.89 13.42
CA VAL A 24 -1.97 5.39 12.06
C VAL A 24 -3.26 5.42 11.23
N LEU A 25 -3.19 5.92 10.01
CA LEU A 25 -4.23 5.77 9.00
C LEU A 25 -3.76 4.78 7.93
N ASP A 26 -4.48 3.67 7.76
CA ASP A 26 -4.25 2.71 6.67
C ASP A 26 -5.27 2.95 5.56
N VAL A 27 -4.82 3.49 4.43
CA VAL A 27 -5.65 3.90 3.30
C VAL A 27 -5.67 2.80 2.23
N GLY A 28 -6.87 2.41 1.81
CA GLY A 28 -7.06 1.20 1.01
C GLY A 28 -6.80 -0.04 1.85
N THR A 29 -7.39 -0.08 3.06
CA THR A 29 -7.11 -1.14 4.05
C THR A 29 -7.50 -2.53 3.57
N GLY A 30 -8.51 -2.62 2.70
CA GLY A 30 -8.96 -3.87 2.10
C GLY A 30 -9.27 -4.94 3.14
N THR A 31 -8.57 -6.08 3.05
CA THR A 31 -8.70 -7.20 4.00
C THR A 31 -7.90 -7.03 5.29
N GLY A 32 -7.25 -5.88 5.51
CA GLY A 32 -6.56 -5.54 6.75
C GLY A 32 -5.10 -5.99 6.85
N LEU A 33 -4.49 -6.49 5.78
CA LEU A 33 -3.13 -7.06 5.85
C LEU A 33 -2.05 -6.04 6.25
N THR A 34 -2.17 -4.79 5.83
CA THR A 34 -1.25 -3.71 6.23
C THR A 34 -1.59 -3.21 7.63
N ALA A 35 -2.88 -3.05 7.92
CA ALA A 35 -3.39 -2.64 9.22
C ALA A 35 -2.94 -3.57 10.36
N ILE A 36 -2.92 -4.90 10.14
CA ILE A 36 -2.42 -5.87 11.13
C ILE A 36 -0.97 -5.58 11.52
N GLU A 37 -0.11 -5.31 10.55
CA GLU A 37 1.31 -5.03 10.82
C GLU A 37 1.49 -3.62 11.42
N ALA A 38 0.67 -2.65 11.01
CA ALA A 38 0.63 -1.32 11.61
C ALA A 38 0.21 -1.38 13.09
N ALA A 39 -0.82 -2.16 13.43
CA ALA A 39 -1.25 -2.36 14.82
C ALA A 39 -0.18 -3.03 15.68
N ARG A 40 0.56 -3.99 15.14
CA ARG A 40 1.68 -4.64 15.85
C ARG A 40 2.80 -3.64 16.16
N LEU A 41 3.13 -2.77 15.22
CA LEU A 41 4.20 -1.77 15.40
C LEU A 41 3.77 -0.61 16.28
N SER A 42 2.55 -0.10 16.11
CA SER A 42 2.00 0.97 16.96
C SER A 42 1.61 0.48 18.36
N GLY A 43 1.53 -0.84 18.56
CA GLY A 43 1.28 -1.49 19.83
C GLY A 43 -0.19 -1.75 20.16
N SER A 44 -1.13 -1.31 19.35
CA SER A 44 -2.57 -1.56 19.52
C SER A 44 -3.36 -1.36 18.24
N GLY A 45 -4.41 -2.15 18.02
CA GLY A 45 -5.41 -1.88 16.97
C GLY A 45 -6.14 -0.55 17.18
N ALA A 46 -6.33 -0.12 18.42
CA ALA A 46 -6.95 1.17 18.75
C ALA A 46 -6.17 2.38 18.21
N ASN A 47 -4.89 2.22 17.88
CA ASN A 47 -4.07 3.25 17.26
C ASN A 47 -4.23 3.30 15.74
N VAL A 48 -4.97 2.35 15.13
CA VAL A 48 -5.09 2.24 13.67
C VAL A 48 -6.52 2.53 13.24
N THR A 49 -6.64 3.43 12.28
CA THR A 49 -7.89 3.67 11.53
C THR A 49 -7.71 3.19 10.09
N GLY A 50 -8.62 2.37 9.59
CA GLY A 50 -8.64 1.92 8.20
C GLY A 50 -9.67 2.69 7.38
N VAL A 51 -9.32 3.02 6.14
CA VAL A 51 -10.25 3.60 5.16
C VAL A 51 -10.23 2.76 3.90
N ASP A 52 -11.41 2.36 3.41
CA ASP A 52 -11.56 1.65 2.14
C ASP A 52 -12.92 1.96 1.51
N PRO A 53 -13.01 2.16 0.18
CA PRO A 53 -14.29 2.40 -0.48
C PRO A 53 -15.15 1.14 -0.63
N SER A 54 -14.60 -0.04 -0.39
CA SER A 54 -15.27 -1.32 -0.60
C SER A 54 -15.85 -1.88 0.70
N VAL A 55 -17.13 -1.64 0.94
CA VAL A 55 -17.88 -2.23 2.07
C VAL A 55 -17.73 -3.76 2.10
N GLY A 56 -17.74 -4.40 0.92
CA GLY A 56 -17.58 -5.85 0.82
C GLY A 56 -16.19 -6.33 1.27
N MET A 57 -15.13 -5.57 1.03
CA MET A 57 -13.80 -5.89 1.53
C MET A 57 -13.70 -5.68 3.04
N LEU A 58 -14.26 -4.59 3.54
CA LEU A 58 -14.30 -4.30 4.98
C LEU A 58 -15.08 -5.36 5.77
N ALA A 59 -16.21 -5.82 5.23
CA ALA A 59 -17.02 -6.88 5.85
C ALA A 59 -16.29 -8.23 5.99
N ASN A 60 -15.32 -8.50 5.10
CA ASN A 60 -14.51 -9.73 5.10
C ASN A 60 -13.09 -9.51 5.65
N ALA A 61 -12.80 -8.35 6.23
CA ALA A 61 -11.49 -8.03 6.73
C ALA A 61 -11.20 -8.70 8.09
N HIS A 62 -9.97 -9.19 8.25
CA HIS A 62 -9.47 -9.69 9.52
C HIS A 62 -8.76 -8.55 10.27
N LEU A 63 -9.55 -7.71 10.94
CA LEU A 63 -9.04 -6.49 11.55
C LEU A 63 -8.49 -6.74 12.96
N PRO A 64 -7.43 -5.99 13.35
CA PRO A 64 -6.94 -6.00 14.74
C PRO A 64 -8.03 -5.55 15.72
N ALA A 65 -8.05 -6.15 16.90
CA ALA A 65 -8.99 -5.77 17.95
C ALA A 65 -8.85 -4.26 18.31
N GLY A 66 -9.99 -3.57 18.39
CA GLY A 66 -10.05 -2.14 18.67
C GLY A 66 -9.79 -1.20 17.47
N MET A 67 -9.44 -1.74 16.30
CA MET A 67 -9.27 -0.94 15.11
C MET A 67 -10.60 -0.32 14.66
N ARG A 68 -10.55 0.96 14.30
CA ARG A 68 -11.67 1.67 13.68
C ARG A 68 -11.59 1.55 12.17
N VAL A 69 -12.74 1.35 11.52
CA VAL A 69 -12.84 1.32 10.04
C VAL A 69 -13.89 2.31 9.58
N VAL A 70 -13.60 2.99 8.50
CA VAL A 70 -14.49 3.98 7.88
C VAL A 70 -14.55 3.74 6.38
N GLU A 71 -15.75 3.76 5.81
CA GLU A 71 -15.92 3.79 4.37
C GLU A 71 -15.47 5.16 3.83
N GLY A 72 -14.64 5.16 2.80
CA GLY A 72 -14.14 6.40 2.21
C GLY A 72 -13.14 6.17 1.09
N ARG A 73 -12.89 7.21 0.32
CA ARG A 73 -11.94 7.21 -0.80
C ARG A 73 -10.62 7.84 -0.39
N ALA A 74 -9.55 7.42 -1.04
CA ALA A 74 -8.21 7.95 -0.78
C ALA A 74 -8.06 9.41 -1.23
N GLU A 75 -8.83 9.82 -2.23
CA GLU A 75 -8.86 11.18 -2.77
C GLU A 75 -9.62 12.19 -1.88
N GLU A 76 -10.43 11.69 -0.93
CA GLU A 76 -11.22 12.48 0.02
C GLU A 76 -11.34 11.69 1.32
N LEU A 77 -10.35 11.83 2.20
CA LEU A 77 -10.28 11.05 3.42
C LEU A 77 -11.27 11.57 4.49
N PRO A 78 -12.10 10.68 5.07
CA PRO A 78 -13.03 11.04 6.15
C PRO A 78 -12.29 11.21 7.49
N ALA A 79 -11.32 12.12 7.53
CA ALA A 79 -10.43 12.35 8.65
C ALA A 79 -10.11 13.85 8.78
N ALA A 80 -9.94 14.31 10.01
CA ALA A 80 -9.59 15.70 10.30
C ALA A 80 -8.12 16.00 9.92
N ASP A 81 -7.82 17.27 9.69
CA ASP A 81 -6.46 17.75 9.45
C ASP A 81 -5.56 17.41 10.64
N CYS A 82 -4.30 17.13 10.37
CA CYS A 82 -3.26 16.93 11.38
C CYS A 82 -3.66 15.95 12.51
N SER A 83 -4.35 14.85 12.17
CA SER A 83 -4.88 13.88 13.15
C SER A 83 -4.04 12.61 13.29
N PHE A 84 -3.14 12.33 12.33
CA PHE A 84 -2.33 11.12 12.30
C PHE A 84 -0.82 11.42 12.33
N ASP A 85 -0.07 10.52 12.96
CA ASP A 85 1.39 10.55 12.97
C ASP A 85 1.98 9.79 11.77
N PHE A 86 1.21 8.81 11.28
CA PHE A 86 1.62 7.94 10.19
C PHE A 86 0.45 7.60 9.26
N VAL A 87 0.66 7.71 7.95
CA VAL A 87 -0.28 7.25 6.92
C VAL A 87 0.39 6.15 6.13
N CYS A 88 -0.28 5.01 5.96
CA CYS A 88 0.20 3.95 5.07
C CYS A 88 -0.84 3.59 4.00
N MET A 89 -0.34 3.09 2.87
CA MET A 89 -1.14 2.50 1.80
C MET A 89 -0.42 1.27 1.26
N GLY A 90 -1.06 0.11 1.34
CA GLY A 90 -0.47 -1.15 0.89
C GLY A 90 -1.09 -1.69 -0.40
N TYR A 91 -0.42 -1.49 -1.54
CA TYR A 91 -0.81 -2.04 -2.85
C TYR A 91 -2.16 -1.54 -3.39
N ALA A 92 -2.57 -0.35 -2.98
CA ALA A 92 -3.82 0.27 -3.42
C ALA A 92 -3.61 1.44 -4.41
N LEU A 93 -2.38 1.97 -4.52
CA LEU A 93 -2.08 3.16 -5.34
C LEU A 93 -2.46 2.98 -6.83
N ARG A 94 -2.32 1.77 -7.38
CA ARG A 94 -2.70 1.46 -8.78
C ARG A 94 -4.21 1.52 -9.05
N HIS A 95 -5.04 1.58 -8.01
CA HIS A 95 -6.50 1.66 -8.11
C HIS A 95 -7.04 3.07 -7.90
N VAL A 96 -6.15 4.02 -7.65
CA VAL A 96 -6.48 5.43 -7.41
C VAL A 96 -6.64 6.17 -8.73
N ALA A 97 -7.69 6.98 -8.84
CA ALA A 97 -7.97 7.77 -10.03
C ALA A 97 -7.11 9.04 -10.11
N ASP A 98 -6.91 9.71 -8.98
CA ASP A 98 -6.09 10.94 -8.88
C ASP A 98 -5.05 10.83 -7.76
N VAL A 99 -3.83 10.48 -8.16
CA VAL A 99 -2.67 10.34 -7.26
C VAL A 99 -2.31 11.67 -6.59
N ARG A 100 -2.54 12.80 -7.26
CA ARG A 100 -2.26 14.12 -6.70
C ARG A 100 -3.22 14.44 -5.55
N ALA A 101 -4.50 14.19 -5.74
CA ALA A 101 -5.51 14.35 -4.69
C ALA A 101 -5.18 13.48 -3.48
N VAL A 102 -4.80 12.21 -3.69
CA VAL A 102 -4.43 11.29 -2.61
C VAL A 102 -3.26 11.81 -1.78
N PHE A 103 -2.18 12.26 -2.42
CA PHE A 103 -1.05 12.79 -1.66
C PHE A 103 -1.33 14.12 -1.00
N GLY A 104 -2.24 14.94 -1.56
CA GLY A 104 -2.77 16.13 -0.90
C GLY A 104 -3.52 15.77 0.39
N GLU A 105 -4.37 14.75 0.35
CA GLU A 105 -5.08 14.23 1.52
C GLU A 105 -4.13 13.63 2.56
N PHE A 106 -3.12 12.84 2.15
CA PHE A 106 -2.10 12.32 3.05
C PHE A 106 -1.37 13.46 3.77
N PHE A 107 -1.00 14.50 3.02
CA PHE A 107 -0.36 15.68 3.60
C PHE A 107 -1.29 16.43 4.57
N ARG A 108 -2.58 16.58 4.23
CA ARG A 108 -3.57 17.25 5.06
C ARG A 108 -3.75 16.56 6.41
N VAL A 109 -4.00 15.25 6.40
CA VAL A 109 -4.32 14.49 7.62
C VAL A 109 -3.10 14.20 8.51
N LEU A 110 -1.88 14.27 7.97
CA LEU A 110 -0.66 14.07 8.75
C LEU A 110 -0.38 15.29 9.62
N ARG A 111 0.06 15.04 10.84
CA ARG A 111 0.65 16.05 11.73
C ARG A 111 1.97 16.55 11.17
N PRO A 112 2.42 17.78 11.54
CA PRO A 112 3.80 18.20 11.30
C PRO A 112 4.79 17.15 11.83
N GLY A 113 5.81 16.80 11.04
CA GLY A 113 6.74 15.71 11.32
C GLY A 113 6.20 14.29 11.02
N GLY A 114 4.91 14.16 10.68
CA GLY A 114 4.28 12.89 10.34
C GLY A 114 4.80 12.30 9.03
N ARG A 115 4.59 11.02 8.82
CA ARG A 115 5.18 10.25 7.72
C ARG A 115 4.12 9.51 6.90
N ALA A 116 4.31 9.51 5.58
CA ALA A 116 3.55 8.67 4.65
C ALA A 116 4.44 7.51 4.17
N CYS A 117 3.87 6.31 4.10
CA CYS A 117 4.52 5.11 3.56
C CYS A 117 3.58 4.42 2.55
N VAL A 118 3.99 4.39 1.29
CA VAL A 118 3.24 3.70 0.23
C VAL A 118 4.03 2.49 -0.24
N LEU A 119 3.40 1.32 -0.18
CA LEU A 119 3.95 0.06 -0.68
C LEU A 119 3.26 -0.28 -2.00
N GLU A 120 4.05 -0.55 -3.04
CA GLU A 120 3.50 -0.91 -4.33
C GLU A 120 4.38 -1.93 -5.06
N ILE A 121 3.75 -2.68 -5.98
CA ILE A 121 4.49 -3.56 -6.90
C ILE A 121 4.67 -2.79 -8.20
N THR A 122 5.93 -2.53 -8.54
CA THR A 122 6.29 -1.80 -9.76
C THR A 122 7.01 -2.71 -10.74
N ARG A 123 6.99 -2.32 -12.01
CA ARG A 123 7.74 -3.06 -13.03
C ARG A 123 9.24 -2.99 -12.73
N PRO A 124 9.97 -4.10 -12.93
CA PRO A 124 11.44 -4.04 -12.88
C PRO A 124 11.99 -3.00 -13.86
N SER A 125 13.07 -2.35 -13.50
CA SER A 125 13.76 -1.36 -14.37
C SER A 125 14.36 -1.99 -15.63
N SER A 126 14.68 -3.28 -15.61
CA SER A 126 15.24 -4.04 -16.72
C SER A 126 14.14 -4.64 -17.60
N ALA A 127 14.20 -4.40 -18.91
CA ALA A 127 13.30 -5.01 -19.89
C ALA A 127 13.33 -6.56 -19.85
N ARG A 128 14.52 -7.15 -19.62
CA ARG A 128 14.67 -8.60 -19.47
C ARG A 128 13.96 -9.12 -18.23
N ALA A 129 14.11 -8.45 -17.08
CA ALA A 129 13.44 -8.84 -15.85
C ALA A 129 11.92 -8.69 -15.97
N THR A 130 11.45 -7.64 -16.63
CA THR A 130 10.02 -7.43 -16.92
C THR A 130 9.47 -8.56 -17.80
N TRP A 131 10.19 -8.95 -18.85
CA TRP A 131 9.80 -10.07 -19.72
C TRP A 131 9.72 -11.40 -18.94
N TRP A 132 10.71 -11.70 -18.11
CA TRP A 132 10.71 -12.90 -17.28
C TRP A 132 9.60 -12.90 -16.24
N LEU A 133 9.36 -11.78 -15.58
CA LEU A 133 8.26 -11.64 -14.61
C LEU A 133 6.89 -11.83 -15.29
N ARG A 134 6.72 -11.26 -16.49
CA ARG A 134 5.50 -11.43 -17.29
C ARG A 134 5.28 -12.91 -17.66
N LEU A 135 6.33 -13.61 -18.13
CA LEU A 135 6.26 -15.01 -18.47
C LEU A 135 5.92 -15.87 -17.24
N TYR A 136 6.56 -15.58 -16.10
CA TYR A 136 6.32 -16.23 -14.82
C TYR A 136 4.85 -16.07 -14.36
N MET A 137 4.34 -14.84 -14.35
CA MET A 137 2.99 -14.53 -13.89
C MET A 137 1.90 -15.08 -14.83
N ARG A 138 2.11 -14.99 -16.16
CA ARG A 138 1.11 -15.40 -17.15
C ARG A 138 1.07 -16.90 -17.44
N HIS A 139 2.17 -17.60 -17.25
CA HIS A 139 2.27 -19.00 -17.67
C HIS A 139 2.65 -19.93 -16.51
N PHE A 140 3.73 -19.63 -15.79
CA PHE A 140 4.24 -20.55 -14.76
C PHE A 140 3.30 -20.66 -13.56
N VAL A 141 2.86 -19.55 -13.00
CA VAL A 141 1.96 -19.55 -11.83
C VAL A 141 0.62 -20.22 -12.12
N PRO A 142 -0.07 -19.92 -13.25
CA PRO A 142 -1.31 -20.63 -13.59
C PRO A 142 -1.09 -22.13 -13.85
N ALA A 143 0.02 -22.54 -14.46
CA ALA A 143 0.33 -23.94 -14.69
C ALA A 143 0.53 -24.68 -13.36
N MET A 144 1.31 -24.12 -12.44
CA MET A 144 1.50 -24.68 -11.10
C MET A 144 0.19 -24.74 -10.31
N ALA A 145 -0.66 -23.73 -10.40
CA ALA A 145 -1.96 -23.72 -9.72
C ALA A 145 -2.90 -24.83 -10.20
N ARG A 146 -2.84 -25.16 -11.51
CA ARG A 146 -3.60 -26.28 -12.07
C ARG A 146 -3.11 -27.63 -11.54
N VAL A 147 -1.79 -27.80 -11.42
CA VAL A 147 -1.18 -29.05 -10.92
C VAL A 147 -1.50 -29.27 -9.44
N VAL A 148 -1.55 -28.19 -8.64
CA VAL A 148 -1.83 -28.26 -7.18
C VAL A 148 -3.34 -28.27 -6.88
N GLY A 149 -4.20 -28.27 -7.90
CA GLY A 149 -5.67 -28.34 -7.72
C GLY A 149 -6.30 -27.07 -7.12
N ARG A 150 -5.57 -25.94 -7.13
CA ARG A 150 -6.03 -24.65 -6.60
C ARG A 150 -6.70 -23.80 -7.69
N SER A 151 -7.98 -23.51 -7.48
CA SER A 151 -8.83 -22.51 -8.16
C SER A 151 -8.72 -22.42 -9.71
N ARG A 152 -9.86 -22.64 -10.38
CA ARG A 152 -10.02 -22.43 -11.84
C ARG A 152 -9.80 -20.97 -12.28
N ASP A 153 -9.93 -20.02 -11.35
CA ASP A 153 -9.86 -18.57 -11.62
C ASP A 153 -8.43 -18.00 -11.55
N MET A 154 -7.45 -18.83 -11.17
CA MET A 154 -6.05 -18.38 -11.03
C MET A 154 -5.46 -17.73 -12.29
N PRO A 155 -5.70 -18.22 -13.52
CA PRO A 155 -5.18 -17.57 -14.72
C PRO A 155 -5.74 -16.16 -14.95
N GLN A 156 -7.03 -15.96 -14.64
CA GLN A 156 -7.68 -14.64 -14.76
C GLN A 156 -7.16 -13.68 -13.69
N LEU A 157 -7.00 -14.16 -12.46
CA LEU A 157 -6.44 -13.40 -11.35
C LEU A 157 -5.00 -12.96 -11.64
N MET A 158 -4.16 -13.84 -12.19
CA MET A 158 -2.78 -13.52 -12.53
C MET A 158 -2.66 -12.53 -13.69
N ARG A 159 -3.55 -12.61 -14.69
CA ARG A 159 -3.65 -11.59 -15.74
C ARG A 159 -4.03 -10.25 -15.15
N TYR A 160 -5.07 -10.17 -14.35
CA TYR A 160 -5.50 -8.95 -13.66
C TYR A 160 -4.35 -8.32 -12.85
N TYR A 161 -3.63 -9.12 -12.06
CA TYR A 161 -2.46 -8.62 -11.30
C TYR A 161 -1.38 -8.08 -12.24
N TRP A 162 -1.06 -8.78 -13.34
CA TRP A 162 -0.07 -8.30 -14.28
C TRP A 162 -0.49 -6.99 -14.94
N ASP A 163 -1.71 -6.93 -15.45
CA ASP A 163 -2.24 -5.75 -16.14
C ASP A 163 -2.28 -4.53 -15.18
N SER A 164 -2.62 -4.75 -13.91
CA SER A 164 -2.59 -3.69 -12.89
C SER A 164 -1.17 -3.23 -12.53
N ILE A 165 -0.17 -4.12 -12.58
CA ILE A 165 1.24 -3.75 -12.41
C ILE A 165 1.75 -2.95 -13.63
N GLU A 166 1.34 -3.33 -14.84
CA GLU A 166 1.67 -2.57 -16.07
C GLU A 166 1.06 -1.17 -16.08
N ALA A 167 -0.15 -1.02 -15.54
CA ALA A 167 -0.85 0.26 -15.44
C ALA A 167 -0.41 1.12 -14.26
N CYS A 168 0.42 0.59 -13.35
CA CYS A 168 0.87 1.32 -12.17
C CYS A 168 1.63 2.60 -12.53
N VAL A 169 1.39 3.66 -11.77
CA VAL A 169 2.04 4.96 -11.92
C VAL A 169 3.57 4.79 -11.83
N PRO A 170 4.35 5.36 -12.76
CA PRO A 170 5.81 5.28 -12.73
C PRO A 170 6.38 5.86 -11.43
N PRO A 171 7.46 5.27 -10.87
CA PRO A 171 8.05 5.71 -9.60
C PRO A 171 8.40 7.21 -9.56
N GLN A 172 8.95 7.76 -10.64
CA GLN A 172 9.29 9.16 -10.74
C GLN A 172 8.07 10.06 -10.57
N LYS A 173 6.95 9.68 -11.20
CA LYS A 173 5.70 10.42 -11.08
C LYS A 173 5.12 10.37 -9.66
N VAL A 174 5.25 9.23 -8.97
CA VAL A 174 4.85 9.12 -7.55
C VAL A 174 5.65 10.11 -6.69
N ILE A 175 6.98 10.13 -6.87
CA ILE A 175 7.88 11.04 -6.13
C ILE A 175 7.55 12.51 -6.41
N GLU A 176 7.32 12.86 -7.68
CA GLU A 176 6.93 14.21 -8.11
C GLU A 176 5.61 14.65 -7.47
N GLN A 177 4.60 13.77 -7.45
CA GLN A 177 3.30 14.09 -6.84
C GLN A 177 3.38 14.22 -5.32
N MET A 178 4.19 13.39 -4.63
CA MET A 178 4.44 13.56 -3.20
C MET A 178 5.11 14.93 -2.90
N ARG A 179 6.12 15.33 -3.69
CA ARG A 179 6.76 16.64 -3.55
C ARG A 179 5.81 17.79 -3.84
N ALA A 180 4.98 17.65 -4.88
CA ALA A 180 3.97 18.64 -5.24
C ALA A 180 2.87 18.80 -4.17
N ALA A 181 2.59 17.76 -3.38
CA ALA A 181 1.70 17.81 -2.22
C ALA A 181 2.32 18.51 -0.98
N GLY A 182 3.62 18.82 -1.01
CA GLY A 182 4.31 19.54 0.08
C GLY A 182 5.26 18.67 0.93
N PHE A 183 5.41 17.39 0.62
CA PHE A 183 6.37 16.54 1.33
C PHE A 183 7.81 16.93 1.02
N THR A 184 8.65 17.08 2.06
CA THR A 184 10.01 17.59 1.93
C THR A 184 11.06 16.50 1.74
N SER A 185 10.92 15.37 2.44
CA SER A 185 11.86 14.26 2.34
C SER A 185 11.14 13.06 1.71
N VAL A 186 11.31 12.89 0.39
CA VAL A 186 10.71 11.77 -0.34
C VAL A 186 11.82 10.79 -0.73
N THR A 187 11.74 9.58 -0.21
CA THR A 187 12.65 8.47 -0.51
C THR A 187 11.92 7.34 -1.22
N HIS A 188 12.62 6.67 -2.13
CA HIS A 188 12.12 5.50 -2.83
C HIS A 188 13.11 4.36 -2.67
N HIS A 189 12.65 3.26 -2.09
CA HIS A 189 13.44 2.05 -1.91
C HIS A 189 12.81 0.90 -2.68
N VAL A 190 13.63 0.10 -3.39
CA VAL A 190 13.16 -1.04 -4.17
C VAL A 190 13.73 -2.32 -3.59
N VAL A 191 12.87 -3.23 -3.19
CA VAL A 191 13.22 -4.55 -2.67
C VAL A 191 12.94 -5.61 -3.72
N LEU A 192 13.88 -6.52 -3.93
CA LEU A 192 13.79 -7.62 -4.91
C LEU A 192 13.46 -7.14 -6.34
N GLY A 193 13.74 -5.87 -6.66
CA GLY A 193 13.54 -5.30 -7.98
C GLY A 193 12.08 -5.05 -8.40
N ILE A 194 11.10 -5.33 -7.52
CA ILE A 194 9.67 -5.20 -7.83
C ILE A 194 8.84 -4.56 -6.72
N PHE A 195 9.30 -4.60 -5.46
CA PHE A 195 8.57 -4.00 -4.35
C PHE A 195 9.10 -2.59 -4.12
N SER A 196 8.28 -1.61 -4.41
CA SER A 196 8.58 -0.19 -4.18
C SER A 196 8.01 0.28 -2.85
N GLU A 197 8.85 0.94 -2.08
CA GLU A 197 8.52 1.60 -0.83
C GLU A 197 8.77 3.10 -1.01
N TYR A 198 7.71 3.90 -0.98
CA TYR A 198 7.81 5.35 -1.00
C TYR A 198 7.58 5.86 0.41
N VAL A 199 8.54 6.59 0.95
CA VAL A 199 8.42 7.21 2.27
C VAL A 199 8.59 8.71 2.13
N ALA A 200 7.67 9.47 2.69
CA ALA A 200 7.67 10.91 2.66
C ALA A 200 7.41 11.49 4.06
N VAL A 201 7.98 12.66 4.34
CA VAL A 201 7.85 13.35 5.64
C VAL A 201 7.19 14.71 5.42
N LYS A 202 6.15 15.00 6.21
CA LYS A 202 5.59 16.34 6.31
C LYS A 202 6.51 17.18 7.19
N SER A 203 6.98 18.33 6.68
CA SER A 203 7.78 19.26 7.47
C SER A 203 7.09 19.70 8.75
N THR A 204 7.88 20.03 9.75
CA THR A 204 7.42 20.65 11.01
C THR A 204 6.99 22.09 10.80
#